data_df226bae2a91bf312cd9f140ca3f09d9
#
_entry.id   df226bae2a91bf312cd9f140ca3f09d9
#
_cell.length_a   1.000
_cell.length_b   1.000
_cell.length_c   1.000
_cell.angle_alpha   90.00
_cell.angle_beta   90.00
_cell.angle_gamma   90.00
#
_symmetry.space_group_name_H-M   'P 1'
#
loop_
_entity.id
_entity.type
_entity.pdbx_description
1 polymer ?
#
loop_
_entity_poly.entity_id
_entity_poly.type
_entity_poly.pdbx_seq_one_letter_code
_entity_poly.pdbx_strand_id
1 'polypeptide(L)'
;MADKAKRAALIGYDCLIPKRLEAMLAQGGLEHFRAFMNEGSFIPEGYNLPTVTPPSWATICTGAYPRTHGVEDYYYYHEGRSLDYKETTQAFGSDIVTAETIWDAWDKNGKKCIVVNYPMSWPSRMKNGVMIMGQGLSPAETRWPLHGNEHKEFLASESVISTEFYPMGVQGTFDDAKGWKNLPECDEPLEMVVNMAFKECVEPVEGQTWYCLAWESGDDGYDRIALCPEKDYSKAFFTIRLGEWSGPVQHDFTIKADGRTEKGVFRCKLMQLSDDAEEFKLYISGIAGRIGFIAPPEAADQIDFSKHITANDIGLVAFLHGIIDTDTVCELVEFHSAWLWNTVESLLKANPDWDLFYMHSHPIDWFYHGWLSELDSKDPEIRARAEKMERHIYEVEDRLLGRLMDIMGDDTLMCVCSDHGATPMGPILNTAHALKEAGLCSYEPKKSENYWDIYEETEGFNYVLDVSKSLAVPQRYMFVYVNLKGKYPGGIVEPEDYEKVRGRIIDALLDYKHPETGERPVLLAVRKEDAHVFGMGGAQAGDVVYVLKPEYMAEHGYGLPTGESGCGSLKNLLMFRGPNIRKGYRYTRPRWLADIVPTPKAEAPKAEEK
;
A
#
# COMPACT_ATOMS: atom_id res chain seq x y z
N MET A 1 8.76 39.52 -15.80
CA MET A 1 8.28 38.18 -16.23
C MET A 1 8.34 37.33 -14.99
N ALA A 2 7.25 36.69 -14.61
CA ALA A 2 7.30 35.75 -13.47
C ALA A 2 8.29 34.62 -13.82
N ASP A 3 9.13 34.24 -12.86
CA ASP A 3 10.11 33.17 -13.07
C ASP A 3 9.37 31.86 -13.31
N LYS A 4 9.61 31.21 -14.44
CA LYS A 4 9.05 29.90 -14.74
C LYS A 4 9.75 28.86 -13.86
N ALA A 5 8.99 27.90 -13.32
CA ALA A 5 9.58 26.75 -12.66
C ALA A 5 10.51 26.01 -13.62
N LYS A 6 11.69 25.63 -13.15
CA LYS A 6 12.65 24.88 -13.96
C LYS A 6 12.37 23.38 -13.91
N ARG A 7 11.77 22.93 -12.81
CA ARG A 7 11.53 21.54 -12.47
C ARG A 7 10.13 21.38 -11.89
N ALA A 8 9.61 20.16 -11.95
CA ALA A 8 8.35 19.83 -11.29
C ALA A 8 8.52 18.57 -10.42
N ALA A 9 7.89 18.58 -9.25
CA ALA A 9 7.92 17.45 -8.32
C ALA A 9 6.52 17.17 -7.77
N LEU A 10 6.17 15.89 -7.65
CA LEU A 10 4.98 15.44 -6.94
C LEU A 10 5.38 14.50 -5.81
N ILE A 11 4.82 14.76 -4.63
CA ILE A 11 4.96 13.96 -3.43
C ILE A 11 3.56 13.49 -3.04
N GLY A 12 3.32 12.19 -3.23
CA GLY A 12 2.08 11.54 -2.86
C GLY A 12 2.16 10.95 -1.46
N TYR A 13 1.24 11.34 -0.59
CA TYR A 13 1.01 10.68 0.69
C TYR A 13 -0.32 9.92 0.62
N ASP A 14 -0.26 8.60 0.63
CA ASP A 14 -1.45 7.77 0.56
C ASP A 14 -2.37 8.07 1.75
N CYS A 15 -3.66 8.28 1.46
CA CYS A 15 -4.69 8.51 2.46
C CYS A 15 -4.44 9.70 3.41
N LEU A 16 -3.70 10.74 3.00
CA LEU A 16 -3.49 11.94 3.84
C LEU A 16 -4.80 12.75 3.95
N ILE A 17 -5.45 12.69 5.10
CA ILE A 17 -6.77 13.29 5.33
C ILE A 17 -6.64 14.77 5.70
N PRO A 18 -7.20 15.72 4.91
CA PRO A 18 -7.06 17.17 5.14
C PRO A 18 -7.48 17.60 6.55
N LYS A 19 -8.60 17.12 7.04
CA LYS A 19 -9.14 17.50 8.36
C LYS A 19 -8.25 17.03 9.52
N ARG A 20 -7.63 15.82 9.39
CA ARG A 20 -6.69 15.29 10.40
C ARG A 20 -5.42 16.12 10.40
N LEU A 21 -4.86 16.41 9.23
CA LEU A 21 -3.70 17.29 9.11
C LEU A 21 -3.96 18.67 9.73
N GLU A 22 -5.11 19.32 9.42
CA GLU A 22 -5.46 20.63 9.98
C GLU A 22 -5.62 20.58 11.51
N ALA A 23 -6.24 19.52 12.05
CA ALA A 23 -6.38 19.32 13.49
C ALA A 23 -5.02 19.19 14.19
N MET A 24 -4.08 18.42 13.61
CA MET A 24 -2.72 18.29 14.14
C MET A 24 -1.93 19.59 14.03
N LEU A 25 -2.04 20.31 12.92
CA LEU A 25 -1.43 21.63 12.77
C LEU A 25 -1.96 22.63 13.81
N ALA A 26 -3.24 22.56 14.19
CA ALA A 26 -3.81 23.41 15.22
C ALA A 26 -3.25 23.09 16.64
N GLN A 27 -2.87 21.85 16.88
CA GLN A 27 -2.22 21.41 18.13
C GLN A 27 -0.74 21.82 18.23
N GLY A 28 -0.14 22.26 17.11
CA GLY A 28 1.28 22.60 17.00
C GLY A 28 2.14 21.46 16.43
N GLY A 29 3.37 21.76 16.07
CA GLY A 29 4.26 20.85 15.32
C GLY A 29 3.89 20.77 13.84
N LEU A 30 4.41 19.77 13.12
CA LEU A 30 4.30 19.59 11.67
C LEU A 30 4.73 20.86 10.93
N GLU A 31 5.94 21.32 11.24
CA GLU A 31 6.44 22.64 10.82
C GLU A 31 6.63 22.72 9.29
N HIS A 32 6.97 21.60 8.65
CA HIS A 32 7.22 21.57 7.22
C HIS A 32 5.92 21.56 6.42
N PHE A 33 4.89 20.84 6.85
CA PHE A 33 3.54 20.96 6.27
C PHE A 33 3.02 22.39 6.43
N ARG A 34 3.21 22.99 7.60
CA ARG A 34 2.84 24.39 7.87
C ARG A 34 3.59 25.35 6.96
N ALA A 35 4.90 25.17 6.79
CA ALA A 35 5.73 25.99 5.91
C ALA A 35 5.28 25.84 4.46
N PHE A 36 5.05 24.59 3.99
CA PHE A 36 4.57 24.32 2.65
C PHE A 36 3.25 25.04 2.36
N MET A 37 2.27 24.99 3.28
CA MET A 37 0.98 25.68 3.15
C MET A 37 1.14 27.20 3.15
N ASN A 38 2.02 27.76 4.00
CA ASN A 38 2.24 29.20 4.09
C ASN A 38 2.97 29.76 2.87
N GLU A 39 3.89 28.98 2.29
CA GLU A 39 4.67 29.36 1.11
C GLU A 39 3.98 29.01 -0.20
N GLY A 40 2.83 28.33 -0.13
CA GLY A 40 2.10 27.81 -1.26
C GLY A 40 0.60 28.01 -1.19
N SER A 41 -0.12 27.21 -1.94
CA SER A 41 -1.58 27.16 -1.98
C SER A 41 -2.07 25.82 -1.46
N PHE A 42 -3.11 25.84 -0.66
CA PHE A 42 -3.75 24.67 -0.04
C PHE A 42 -5.18 24.47 -0.54
N ILE A 43 -5.50 23.28 -0.99
CA ILE A 43 -6.79 22.86 -1.50
C ILE A 43 -7.26 21.66 -0.64
N PRO A 44 -8.09 21.87 0.39
CA PRO A 44 -8.54 20.80 1.29
C PRO A 44 -9.66 19.92 0.70
N GLU A 45 -10.12 20.23 -0.51
CA GLU A 45 -11.24 19.56 -1.17
C GLU A 45 -10.83 19.08 -2.55
N GLY A 46 -9.93 18.11 -2.58
CA GLY A 46 -9.66 17.28 -3.75
C GLY A 46 -10.67 16.13 -3.83
N TYR A 47 -11.00 15.69 -5.03
CA TYR A 47 -11.92 14.57 -5.26
C TYR A 47 -11.39 13.61 -6.30
N ASN A 48 -11.68 12.33 -6.11
CA ASN A 48 -11.55 11.29 -7.13
C ASN A 48 -12.61 10.20 -6.90
N LEU A 49 -13.00 9.51 -7.94
CA LEU A 49 -13.82 8.31 -7.90
C LEU A 49 -13.27 7.27 -8.90
N PRO A 50 -13.20 6.00 -8.50
CA PRO A 50 -13.43 5.47 -7.15
C PRO A 50 -12.35 5.95 -6.17
N THR A 51 -12.64 5.86 -4.87
CA THR A 51 -11.75 6.30 -3.79
C THR A 51 -10.77 5.20 -3.39
N VAL A 52 -10.08 4.64 -4.35
CA VAL A 52 -9.21 3.47 -4.23
C VAL A 52 -7.86 3.79 -4.84
N THR A 53 -6.81 3.25 -4.25
CA THR A 53 -5.42 3.53 -4.59
C THR A 53 -5.10 3.45 -6.08
N PRO A 54 -5.32 2.34 -6.82
CA PRO A 54 -4.89 2.24 -8.22
C PRO A 54 -5.56 3.26 -9.15
N PRO A 55 -6.91 3.41 -9.18
CA PRO A 55 -7.55 4.42 -10.02
C PRO A 55 -7.15 5.85 -9.69
N SER A 56 -6.94 6.14 -8.39
CA SER A 56 -6.59 7.48 -7.94
C SER A 56 -5.17 7.86 -8.38
N TRP A 57 -4.18 7.00 -8.15
CA TRP A 57 -2.80 7.25 -8.60
C TRP A 57 -2.67 7.25 -10.11
N ALA A 58 -3.45 6.42 -10.84
CA ALA A 58 -3.53 6.49 -12.30
C ALA A 58 -4.11 7.84 -12.77
N THR A 59 -5.15 8.35 -12.09
CA THR A 59 -5.70 9.69 -12.36
C THR A 59 -4.67 10.78 -12.13
N ILE A 60 -3.92 10.73 -11.01
CA ILE A 60 -2.90 11.72 -10.65
C ILE A 60 -1.77 11.74 -11.66
N CYS A 61 -1.28 10.60 -12.14
CA CYS A 61 -0.15 10.57 -13.06
C CYS A 61 -0.51 10.79 -14.54
N THR A 62 -1.79 10.62 -14.91
CA THR A 62 -2.23 10.80 -16.32
C THR A 62 -2.98 12.11 -16.55
N GLY A 63 -3.62 12.66 -15.51
CA GLY A 63 -4.57 13.76 -15.65
C GLY A 63 -5.85 13.35 -16.38
N ALA A 64 -6.15 12.06 -16.44
CA ALA A 64 -7.32 11.50 -17.10
C ALA A 64 -8.27 10.87 -16.06
N TYR A 65 -9.54 10.75 -16.39
CA TYR A 65 -10.50 10.03 -15.55
C TYR A 65 -10.37 8.50 -15.71
N PRO A 66 -10.82 7.70 -14.74
CA PRO A 66 -10.76 6.23 -14.76
C PRO A 66 -11.23 5.60 -16.07
N ARG A 67 -12.37 6.04 -16.59
CA ARG A 67 -12.87 5.57 -17.90
C ARG A 67 -11.92 5.77 -19.07
N THR A 68 -11.00 6.73 -18.95
CA THR A 68 -10.06 7.11 -20.02
C THR A 68 -8.71 6.42 -19.84
N HIS A 69 -8.19 6.36 -18.59
CA HIS A 69 -6.92 5.69 -18.34
C HIS A 69 -7.07 4.17 -18.13
N GLY A 70 -8.31 3.64 -18.04
CA GLY A 70 -8.59 2.21 -18.04
C GLY A 70 -8.46 1.50 -16.69
N VAL A 71 -8.01 2.18 -15.64
CA VAL A 71 -7.90 1.65 -14.27
C VAL A 71 -9.11 2.15 -13.50
N GLU A 72 -10.13 1.31 -13.35
CA GLU A 72 -11.41 1.71 -12.77
C GLU A 72 -11.71 1.06 -11.41
N ASP A 73 -10.86 0.10 -10.99
CA ASP A 73 -11.00 -0.64 -9.73
C ASP A 73 -9.63 -1.07 -9.20
N TYR A 74 -9.61 -1.68 -8.02
CA TYR A 74 -8.43 -2.32 -7.44
C TYR A 74 -8.02 -3.56 -8.23
N TYR A 75 -8.97 -4.26 -8.83
CA TYR A 75 -8.75 -5.44 -9.66
C TYR A 75 -8.97 -5.14 -11.14
N TYR A 76 -8.13 -5.76 -11.96
CA TYR A 76 -8.20 -5.70 -13.40
C TYR A 76 -8.76 -7.01 -13.94
N TYR A 77 -9.83 -6.88 -14.72
CA TYR A 77 -10.44 -8.01 -15.40
C TYR A 77 -9.77 -8.25 -16.76
N HIS A 78 -9.42 -9.50 -17.05
CA HIS A 78 -8.79 -9.89 -18.29
C HIS A 78 -9.82 -10.31 -19.34
N GLU A 79 -9.79 -9.68 -20.50
CA GLU A 79 -10.67 -10.05 -21.61
C GLU A 79 -10.52 -11.53 -21.95
N GLY A 80 -11.64 -12.23 -22.14
CA GLY A 80 -11.68 -13.65 -22.45
C GLY A 80 -11.52 -14.60 -21.25
N ARG A 81 -11.41 -14.07 -20.04
CA ARG A 81 -11.44 -14.84 -18.78
C ARG A 81 -12.85 -14.90 -18.19
N SER A 82 -13.06 -15.82 -17.25
CA SER A 82 -14.33 -15.88 -16.51
C SER A 82 -14.43 -14.71 -15.51
N LEU A 83 -15.63 -14.48 -14.98
CA LEU A 83 -15.83 -13.48 -13.92
C LEU A 83 -15.46 -14.00 -12.53
N ASP A 84 -14.79 -15.14 -12.41
CA ASP A 84 -14.23 -15.58 -11.14
C ASP A 84 -13.12 -14.61 -10.73
N TYR A 85 -13.16 -14.12 -9.48
CA TYR A 85 -12.14 -13.20 -8.99
C TYR A 85 -10.71 -13.77 -9.11
N LYS A 86 -10.56 -15.10 -9.07
CA LYS A 86 -9.28 -15.80 -9.28
C LYS A 86 -8.67 -15.58 -10.66
N GLU A 87 -9.47 -15.14 -11.61
CA GLU A 87 -9.05 -14.81 -12.98
C GLU A 87 -8.73 -13.31 -13.14
N THR A 88 -8.85 -12.52 -12.08
CA THR A 88 -8.47 -11.11 -12.07
C THR A 88 -7.04 -10.94 -11.57
N THR A 89 -6.45 -9.78 -11.78
CA THR A 89 -5.18 -9.37 -11.19
C THR A 89 -5.33 -8.01 -10.55
N GLN A 90 -4.47 -7.67 -9.61
CA GLN A 90 -4.50 -6.34 -9.04
C GLN A 90 -4.06 -5.28 -10.06
N ALA A 91 -4.67 -4.11 -10.01
CA ALA A 91 -4.57 -3.08 -11.04
C ALA A 91 -3.42 -2.09 -10.79
N PHE A 92 -2.21 -2.57 -10.44
CA PHE A 92 -1.06 -1.73 -10.13
C PHE A 92 0.00 -1.63 -11.25
N GLY A 93 -0.18 -2.36 -12.35
CA GLY A 93 0.77 -2.36 -13.46
C GLY A 93 0.66 -1.15 -14.37
N SER A 94 1.78 -0.64 -14.87
CA SER A 94 1.77 0.44 -15.87
C SER A 94 1.20 0.00 -17.22
N ASP A 95 1.26 -1.30 -17.52
CA ASP A 95 0.83 -1.92 -18.79
C ASP A 95 -0.68 -1.87 -19.01
N ILE A 96 -1.47 -1.79 -17.93
CA ILE A 96 -2.92 -1.63 -18.01
C ILE A 96 -3.38 -0.17 -18.14
N VAL A 97 -2.48 0.80 -17.91
CA VAL A 97 -2.78 2.22 -18.05
C VAL A 97 -2.80 2.60 -19.53
N THR A 98 -3.98 2.96 -20.04
CA THR A 98 -4.20 3.27 -21.47
C THR A 98 -3.96 4.75 -21.81
N ALA A 99 -3.97 5.65 -20.83
CA ALA A 99 -3.63 7.05 -21.03
C ALA A 99 -2.13 7.28 -20.86
N GLU A 100 -1.60 8.30 -21.52
CA GLU A 100 -0.20 8.69 -21.39
C GLU A 100 0.09 9.25 -19.99
N THR A 101 1.10 8.69 -19.31
CA THR A 101 1.55 9.24 -18.02
C THR A 101 2.39 10.50 -18.22
N ILE A 102 2.47 11.33 -17.19
CA ILE A 102 3.24 12.57 -17.27
C ILE A 102 4.73 12.31 -17.51
N TRP A 103 5.30 11.30 -16.89
CA TRP A 103 6.71 10.95 -17.11
C TRP A 103 6.96 10.40 -18.52
N ASP A 104 6.02 9.63 -19.12
CA ASP A 104 6.14 9.21 -20.52
C ASP A 104 6.10 10.42 -21.47
N ALA A 105 5.21 11.38 -21.19
CA ALA A 105 5.12 12.60 -21.98
C ALA A 105 6.39 13.48 -21.87
N TRP A 106 6.98 13.55 -20.67
CA TRP A 106 8.22 14.30 -20.45
C TRP A 106 9.42 13.59 -21.07
N ASP A 107 9.54 12.27 -20.90
CA ASP A 107 10.60 11.45 -21.50
C ASP A 107 10.62 11.57 -23.04
N LYS A 108 9.45 11.50 -23.69
CA LYS A 108 9.32 11.73 -25.15
C LYS A 108 9.80 13.11 -25.60
N ASN A 109 9.82 14.08 -24.70
CA ASN A 109 10.35 15.42 -24.94
C ASN A 109 11.80 15.59 -24.47
N GLY A 110 12.52 14.48 -24.21
CA GLY A 110 13.93 14.48 -23.84
C GLY A 110 14.20 14.94 -22.40
N LYS A 111 13.17 14.95 -21.55
CA LYS A 111 13.26 15.35 -20.15
C LYS A 111 13.65 14.18 -19.27
N LYS A 112 14.48 14.43 -18.25
CA LYS A 112 14.91 13.40 -17.31
C LYS A 112 13.90 13.27 -16.16
N CYS A 113 13.32 12.08 -16.00
CA CYS A 113 12.32 11.78 -14.99
C CYS A 113 12.88 10.84 -13.93
N ILE A 114 12.59 11.13 -12.67
CA ILE A 114 12.88 10.24 -11.53
C ILE A 114 11.56 9.91 -10.86
N VAL A 115 11.23 8.61 -10.79
CA VAL A 115 10.00 8.10 -10.20
C VAL A 115 10.35 7.09 -9.12
N VAL A 116 9.92 7.34 -7.89
CA VAL A 116 10.28 6.53 -6.72
C VAL A 116 9.03 6.05 -6.01
N ASN A 117 8.88 4.74 -5.88
CA ASN A 117 7.81 4.11 -5.11
C ASN A 117 6.39 4.56 -5.52
N TYR A 118 6.19 4.93 -6.79
CA TYR A 118 4.90 5.43 -7.25
C TYR A 118 4.06 4.29 -7.86
N PRO A 119 2.81 4.08 -7.39
CA PRO A 119 1.90 3.10 -7.96
C PRO A 119 1.70 3.33 -9.47
N MET A 120 1.38 2.31 -10.23
CA MET A 120 1.16 2.38 -11.69
C MET A 120 2.41 2.74 -12.52
N SER A 121 3.59 2.76 -11.92
CA SER A 121 4.81 3.15 -12.62
C SER A 121 5.54 1.97 -13.28
N TRP A 122 5.38 0.74 -12.76
CA TRP A 122 6.12 -0.44 -13.20
C TRP A 122 5.30 -1.36 -14.12
N PRO A 123 5.91 -1.97 -15.17
CA PRO A 123 7.29 -1.80 -15.63
C PRO A 123 7.54 -0.43 -16.26
N SER A 124 8.78 0.06 -16.14
CA SER A 124 9.16 1.36 -16.71
C SER A 124 9.14 1.33 -18.23
N ARG A 125 8.56 2.37 -18.84
CA ARG A 125 8.62 2.65 -20.28
C ARG A 125 9.58 3.78 -20.63
N MET A 126 10.15 4.45 -19.61
CA MET A 126 11.06 5.58 -19.77
C MET A 126 12.40 5.16 -20.37
N LYS A 127 12.97 6.05 -21.17
CA LYS A 127 14.31 5.91 -21.79
C LYS A 127 15.33 6.85 -21.15
N ASN A 128 14.87 7.95 -20.56
CA ASN A 128 15.73 8.98 -19.96
C ASN A 128 15.30 9.26 -18.52
N GLY A 129 15.85 8.55 -17.57
CA GLY A 129 15.52 8.71 -16.16
C GLY A 129 15.73 7.45 -15.34
N VAL A 130 15.23 7.48 -14.12
CA VAL A 130 15.29 6.37 -13.19
C VAL A 130 13.90 6.11 -12.61
N MET A 131 13.51 4.86 -12.58
CA MET A 131 12.28 4.40 -11.93
C MET A 131 12.61 3.33 -10.90
N ILE A 132 12.21 3.58 -9.67
CA ILE A 132 12.12 2.56 -8.63
C ILE A 132 10.65 2.10 -8.60
N MET A 133 10.43 0.81 -8.67
CA MET A 133 9.09 0.22 -8.70
C MET A 133 8.23 0.83 -7.59
N GLY A 134 7.05 1.24 -7.97
CA GLY A 134 6.07 1.79 -7.05
C GLY A 134 5.49 0.70 -6.19
N GLN A 135 5.03 1.11 -5.02
CA GLN A 135 4.27 0.26 -4.18
C GLN A 135 3.12 -0.35 -4.98
N GLY A 136 3.05 -1.57 -4.95
CA GLY A 136 1.94 -2.34 -5.37
C GLY A 136 1.66 -3.29 -4.33
N LEU A 137 2.29 -3.85 -3.44
CA LEU A 137 1.81 -4.91 -2.56
C LEU A 137 2.89 -5.38 -1.60
N SER A 138 2.46 -5.65 -0.37
CA SER A 138 3.26 -6.48 0.52
C SER A 138 3.46 -7.86 -0.10
N PRO A 139 4.49 -8.62 0.27
CA PRO A 139 4.66 -10.00 -0.19
C PRO A 139 3.42 -10.86 0.08
N ALA A 140 2.64 -10.56 1.11
CA ALA A 140 1.38 -11.23 1.41
C ALA A 140 0.28 -10.97 0.36
N GLU A 141 0.35 -9.85 -0.33
CA GLU A 141 -0.61 -9.45 -1.36
C GLU A 141 -0.12 -9.79 -2.78
N THR A 142 1.15 -10.19 -2.96
CA THR A 142 1.73 -10.58 -4.26
C THR A 142 1.32 -11.98 -4.75
N ARG A 143 0.33 -12.61 -4.15
CA ARG A 143 -0.23 -13.90 -4.62
C ARG A 143 -0.77 -13.86 -6.03
N TRP A 144 -1.05 -12.67 -6.51
CA TRP A 144 -1.60 -12.44 -7.83
C TRP A 144 -0.50 -11.88 -8.73
N PRO A 145 -0.08 -12.60 -9.77
CA PRO A 145 0.86 -12.04 -10.72
C PRO A 145 0.25 -10.77 -11.30
N LEU A 146 0.85 -9.64 -10.96
CA LEU A 146 0.62 -8.43 -11.73
C LEU A 146 1.09 -8.74 -13.14
N HIS A 147 0.21 -8.70 -14.11
CA HIS A 147 0.46 -8.75 -15.54
C HIS A 147 1.93 -8.92 -15.99
N GLY A 148 2.51 -10.09 -15.77
CA GLY A 148 3.91 -10.34 -16.14
C GLY A 148 4.95 -9.56 -15.33
N ASN A 149 4.54 -8.79 -14.34
CA ASN A 149 5.42 -8.06 -13.45
C ASN A 149 5.64 -8.86 -12.18
N GLU A 150 6.78 -9.43 -12.11
CA GLU A 150 7.27 -10.07 -10.92
C GLU A 150 7.79 -8.97 -9.99
N HIS A 151 7.13 -8.75 -8.85
CA HIS A 151 7.65 -7.90 -7.79
C HIS A 151 8.90 -8.55 -7.20
N LYS A 152 10.06 -8.11 -7.62
CA LYS A 152 11.34 -8.64 -7.15
C LYS A 152 11.93 -7.85 -5.99
N GLU A 153 11.19 -6.88 -5.48
CA GLU A 153 11.62 -6.04 -4.37
C GLU A 153 11.81 -6.87 -3.10
N PHE A 154 10.94 -7.85 -2.86
CA PHE A 154 11.03 -8.76 -1.73
C PHE A 154 11.42 -10.16 -2.16
N LEU A 155 12.45 -10.69 -1.50
CA LEU A 155 12.81 -12.11 -1.60
C LEU A 155 11.91 -12.96 -0.71
N ALA A 156 11.43 -12.43 0.41
CA ALA A 156 10.50 -13.10 1.31
C ALA A 156 9.72 -12.10 2.18
N SER A 157 8.52 -12.51 2.62
CA SER A 157 7.72 -11.78 3.60
C SER A 157 8.37 -11.75 4.98
N GLU A 158 7.82 -10.92 5.86
CA GLU A 158 8.14 -10.90 7.29
C GLU A 158 7.88 -12.26 7.95
N SER A 159 8.59 -12.53 9.04
CA SER A 159 8.50 -13.82 9.74
C SER A 159 8.81 -13.65 11.24
N VAL A 160 8.69 -14.72 11.99
CA VAL A 160 9.07 -14.79 13.40
C VAL A 160 9.70 -16.14 13.73
N ILE A 161 10.75 -16.13 14.55
CA ILE A 161 11.28 -17.32 15.21
C ILE A 161 10.81 -17.28 16.66
N SER A 162 10.12 -18.33 17.13
CA SER A 162 9.48 -18.29 18.44
C SER A 162 9.38 -19.67 19.06
N THR A 163 9.26 -19.72 20.39
CA THR A 163 8.86 -20.92 21.13
C THR A 163 7.34 -21.16 21.03
N GLU A 164 6.56 -20.15 20.69
CA GLU A 164 5.12 -20.25 20.41
C GLU A 164 4.85 -20.41 18.91
N PHE A 165 3.69 -20.96 18.58
CA PHE A 165 3.24 -21.10 17.19
C PHE A 165 2.67 -19.79 16.64
N TYR A 166 3.17 -19.36 15.47
CA TYR A 166 2.61 -18.29 14.62
C TYR A 166 2.48 -18.76 13.17
N PRO A 167 1.38 -18.46 12.45
CA PRO A 167 1.17 -18.92 11.07
C PRO A 167 2.28 -18.52 10.10
N MET A 168 2.91 -17.38 10.32
CA MET A 168 4.01 -16.82 9.50
C MET A 168 5.39 -17.13 10.09
N GLY A 169 5.49 -17.98 11.11
CA GLY A 169 6.70 -18.20 11.88
C GLY A 169 7.32 -19.57 11.74
N VAL A 170 8.48 -19.70 12.36
CA VAL A 170 9.15 -20.97 12.63
C VAL A 170 9.16 -21.19 14.13
N GLN A 171 8.52 -22.26 14.57
CA GLN A 171 8.51 -22.65 15.97
C GLN A 171 9.70 -23.56 16.27
N GLY A 172 10.35 -23.33 17.40
CA GLY A 172 11.45 -24.14 17.92
C GLY A 172 11.52 -24.15 19.43
N THR A 173 12.46 -24.92 19.97
CA THR A 173 12.80 -24.97 21.38
C THR A 173 14.30 -24.81 21.54
N PHE A 174 14.71 -24.25 22.67
CA PHE A 174 16.13 -24.19 23.03
C PHE A 174 16.57 -25.50 23.67
N ASP A 175 17.77 -25.95 23.28
CA ASP A 175 18.50 -27.07 23.85
C ASP A 175 19.93 -26.60 24.20
N ASP A 176 20.70 -27.41 24.97
CA ASP A 176 22.10 -27.11 25.25
C ASP A 176 22.90 -26.87 23.94
N ALA A 177 23.64 -25.80 23.86
CA ALA A 177 24.48 -25.51 22.69
C ALA A 177 25.61 -26.50 22.54
N LYS A 178 25.67 -27.20 21.40
CA LYS A 178 26.68 -28.25 21.14
C LYS A 178 27.36 -28.06 19.80
N GLY A 179 28.69 -28.26 19.80
CA GLY A 179 29.49 -28.23 18.55
C GLY A 179 29.75 -26.82 17.99
N TRP A 180 29.57 -25.81 18.78
CA TRP A 180 29.84 -24.42 18.42
C TRP A 180 31.32 -24.09 18.41
N LYS A 181 31.71 -23.15 17.54
CA LYS A 181 33.01 -22.51 17.50
C LYS A 181 32.90 -21.06 18.01
N ASN A 182 33.99 -20.57 18.57
CA ASN A 182 34.11 -19.15 18.97
C ASN A 182 32.96 -18.65 19.86
N LEU A 183 32.41 -19.51 20.74
CA LEU A 183 31.38 -19.10 21.69
C LEU A 183 31.83 -17.89 22.50
N PRO A 184 30.94 -16.96 22.87
CA PRO A 184 31.23 -15.93 23.86
C PRO A 184 31.61 -16.58 25.19
N GLU A 185 32.30 -15.84 26.05
CA GLU A 185 32.56 -16.29 27.41
C GLU A 185 31.23 -16.23 28.18
N CYS A 186 30.62 -17.39 28.45
CA CYS A 186 29.34 -17.55 29.08
C CYS A 186 29.18 -18.96 29.68
N ASP A 187 28.31 -19.06 30.67
CA ASP A 187 27.91 -20.34 31.25
C ASP A 187 26.62 -20.83 30.57
N GLU A 188 26.49 -22.15 30.37
CA GLU A 188 25.30 -22.86 29.89
C GLU A 188 24.58 -22.23 28.66
N PRO A 189 25.29 -21.97 27.53
CA PRO A 189 24.63 -21.40 26.37
C PRO A 189 23.58 -22.38 25.76
N LEU A 190 22.48 -21.84 25.29
CA LEU A 190 21.41 -22.58 24.62
C LEU A 190 21.40 -22.33 23.11
N GLU A 191 20.97 -23.33 22.33
CA GLU A 191 20.78 -23.19 20.90
C GLU A 191 19.38 -23.59 20.48
N MET A 192 18.84 -22.89 19.47
CA MET A 192 17.65 -23.30 18.73
C MET A 192 18.05 -23.49 17.26
N VAL A 193 17.80 -24.68 16.71
CA VAL A 193 18.00 -24.94 15.28
C VAL A 193 16.76 -24.52 14.52
N VAL A 194 16.90 -23.58 13.60
CA VAL A 194 15.80 -22.94 12.88
C VAL A 194 15.87 -23.32 11.41
N ASN A 195 14.89 -24.07 10.94
CA ASN A 195 14.74 -24.38 9.52
C ASN A 195 13.83 -23.35 8.85
N MET A 196 14.42 -22.29 8.35
CA MET A 196 13.71 -21.21 7.68
C MET A 196 13.12 -21.70 6.36
N ALA A 197 11.79 -21.63 6.25
CA ALA A 197 11.06 -21.80 5.02
C ALA A 197 10.54 -20.42 4.62
N PHE A 198 11.17 -19.79 3.65
CA PHE A 198 10.76 -18.48 3.17
C PHE A 198 9.46 -18.61 2.38
N LYS A 199 8.45 -17.89 2.82
CA LYS A 199 7.10 -17.90 2.23
C LYS A 199 6.83 -16.62 1.47
N GLU A 200 5.82 -16.67 0.62
CA GLU A 200 5.31 -15.51 -0.11
C GLU A 200 6.38 -14.77 -0.91
N CYS A 201 7.25 -15.54 -1.52
CA CYS A 201 8.26 -15.05 -2.44
C CYS A 201 7.69 -15.06 -3.86
N VAL A 202 7.94 -14.02 -4.62
CA VAL A 202 7.60 -13.98 -6.05
C VAL A 202 8.33 -15.10 -6.80
N GLU A 203 9.61 -15.30 -6.47
CA GLU A 203 10.39 -16.45 -6.91
C GLU A 203 10.72 -17.30 -5.69
N PRO A 204 10.32 -18.59 -5.68
CA PRO A 204 10.57 -19.45 -4.53
C PRO A 204 12.05 -19.52 -4.16
N VAL A 205 12.36 -19.21 -2.92
CA VAL A 205 13.69 -19.22 -2.33
C VAL A 205 13.95 -20.56 -1.64
N GLU A 206 15.17 -21.08 -1.72
CA GLU A 206 15.55 -22.29 -0.98
C GLU A 206 15.53 -22.04 0.52
N GLY A 207 15.00 -23.01 1.28
CA GLY A 207 15.05 -22.98 2.73
C GLY A 207 16.50 -23.02 3.25
N GLN A 208 16.73 -22.41 4.39
CA GLN A 208 18.05 -22.35 5.03
C GLN A 208 17.95 -22.80 6.49
N THR A 209 18.98 -23.42 7.00
CA THR A 209 19.10 -23.72 8.43
C THR A 209 19.92 -22.62 9.08
N TRP A 210 19.31 -21.95 10.05
CA TRP A 210 19.96 -20.94 10.90
C TRP A 210 20.01 -21.45 12.34
N TYR A 211 20.80 -20.80 13.16
CA TYR A 211 21.02 -21.18 14.55
C TYR A 211 20.86 -19.94 15.42
N CYS A 212 19.91 -20.01 16.34
CA CYS A 212 19.74 -18.98 17.37
C CYS A 212 20.51 -19.44 18.61
N LEU A 213 21.44 -18.60 19.08
CA LEU A 213 22.23 -18.84 20.28
C LEU A 213 21.73 -17.89 21.37
N ALA A 214 21.36 -18.42 22.54
CA ALA A 214 21.00 -17.66 23.73
C ALA A 214 22.04 -17.88 24.82
N TRP A 215 22.39 -16.82 25.56
CA TRP A 215 23.31 -16.94 26.70
C TRP A 215 23.10 -15.81 27.71
N GLU A 216 23.58 -16.06 28.93
CA GLU A 216 23.71 -15.06 29.98
C GLU A 216 24.99 -14.26 29.81
N SER A 217 24.91 -12.92 29.86
CA SER A 217 26.09 -12.06 29.93
C SER A 217 26.34 -11.48 31.34
N GLY A 218 25.54 -11.88 32.31
CA GLY A 218 25.57 -11.47 33.70
C GLY A 218 24.92 -12.52 34.62
N ASP A 219 24.46 -12.15 35.80
CA ASP A 219 23.96 -13.07 36.83
C ASP A 219 22.42 -13.24 36.83
N ASP A 220 21.70 -12.66 35.90
CA ASP A 220 20.24 -12.49 35.98
C ASP A 220 19.44 -13.25 34.88
N GLY A 221 19.98 -14.33 34.29
CA GLY A 221 19.31 -15.13 33.26
C GLY A 221 19.68 -14.77 31.82
N TYR A 222 19.04 -15.43 30.84
CA TYR A 222 19.34 -15.26 29.42
C TYR A 222 18.97 -13.84 28.93
N ASP A 223 19.97 -13.08 28.50
CA ASP A 223 19.81 -11.67 28.11
C ASP A 223 20.37 -11.32 26.73
N ARG A 224 20.95 -12.30 26.04
CA ARG A 224 21.58 -12.14 24.73
C ARG A 224 21.08 -13.19 23.75
N ILE A 225 20.85 -12.73 22.51
CA ILE A 225 20.56 -13.60 21.37
C ILE A 225 21.50 -13.26 20.22
N ALA A 226 22.08 -14.28 19.61
CA ALA A 226 22.71 -14.17 18.30
C ALA A 226 22.01 -15.08 17.28
N LEU A 227 21.83 -14.61 16.05
CA LEU A 227 21.37 -15.43 14.93
C LEU A 227 22.56 -15.70 14.01
N CYS A 228 22.81 -16.96 13.70
CA CYS A 228 23.98 -17.41 12.97
C CYS A 228 23.60 -18.31 11.77
N PRO A 229 24.27 -18.18 10.61
CA PRO A 229 24.05 -19.08 9.48
C PRO A 229 24.69 -20.46 9.67
N GLU A 230 25.60 -20.59 10.62
CA GLU A 230 26.30 -21.83 10.99
C GLU A 230 26.67 -21.81 12.49
N LYS A 231 27.03 -22.94 13.06
CA LYS A 231 27.44 -23.04 14.49
C LYS A 231 28.83 -22.45 14.74
N ASP A 232 28.98 -21.18 14.41
CA ASP A 232 30.17 -20.38 14.65
C ASP A 232 29.76 -18.95 15.03
N TYR A 233 29.93 -18.58 16.30
CA TYR A 233 29.52 -17.25 16.80
C TYR A 233 30.24 -16.12 16.06
N SER A 234 31.49 -16.34 15.58
CA SER A 234 32.20 -15.33 14.78
C SER A 234 31.53 -15.02 13.44
N LYS A 235 30.53 -15.82 13.04
CA LYS A 235 29.71 -15.67 11.82
C LYS A 235 28.30 -15.16 12.12
N ALA A 236 28.02 -14.76 13.37
CA ALA A 236 26.72 -14.25 13.72
C ALA A 236 26.30 -13.08 12.82
N PHE A 237 25.08 -13.11 12.33
CA PHE A 237 24.48 -11.98 11.63
C PHE A 237 24.42 -10.76 12.53
N PHE A 238 24.10 -10.99 13.81
CA PHE A 238 24.03 -9.97 14.85
C PHE A 238 24.00 -10.61 16.24
N THR A 239 24.16 -9.75 17.24
CA THR A 239 23.90 -10.03 18.66
C THR A 239 23.04 -8.90 19.21
N ILE A 240 21.91 -9.19 19.85
CA ILE A 240 20.97 -8.22 20.39
C ILE A 240 20.41 -8.64 21.74
N ARG A 241 19.83 -7.66 22.44
CA ARG A 241 19.07 -7.80 23.70
C ARG A 241 17.58 -7.63 23.45
N LEU A 242 16.80 -7.93 24.49
CA LEU A 242 15.37 -7.68 24.50
C LEU A 242 15.07 -6.21 24.11
N GLY A 243 14.17 -6.02 23.16
CA GLY A 243 13.76 -4.73 22.63
C GLY A 243 14.71 -4.11 21.61
N GLU A 244 15.90 -4.69 21.39
CA GLU A 244 16.87 -4.16 20.42
C GLU A 244 16.61 -4.67 19.00
N TRP A 245 16.87 -3.79 18.01
CA TRP A 245 16.98 -4.14 16.60
C TRP A 245 18.40 -4.56 16.24
N SER A 246 18.51 -5.53 15.37
CA SER A 246 19.76 -5.74 14.63
C SER A 246 20.05 -4.55 13.72
N GLY A 247 21.30 -4.35 13.33
CA GLY A 247 21.62 -3.60 12.11
C GLY A 247 21.03 -4.28 10.87
N PRO A 248 21.12 -3.65 9.67
CA PRO A 248 20.77 -4.32 8.41
C PRO A 248 21.64 -5.56 8.20
N VAL A 249 21.02 -6.71 8.09
CA VAL A 249 21.69 -7.98 7.78
C VAL A 249 21.66 -8.17 6.27
N GLN A 250 22.83 -8.38 5.66
CA GLN A 250 22.95 -8.79 4.26
C GLN A 250 23.30 -10.26 4.19
N HIS A 251 22.50 -11.03 3.44
CA HIS A 251 22.72 -12.45 3.30
C HIS A 251 22.37 -12.93 1.89
N ASP A 252 22.97 -14.04 1.48
CA ASP A 252 22.78 -14.64 0.17
C ASP A 252 21.63 -15.66 0.21
N PHE A 253 20.71 -15.54 -0.74
CA PHE A 253 19.54 -16.40 -0.91
C PHE A 253 19.58 -17.07 -2.27
N THR A 254 19.30 -18.38 -2.33
CA THR A 254 19.26 -19.14 -3.59
C THR A 254 17.84 -19.22 -4.13
N ILE A 255 17.64 -18.81 -5.37
CA ILE A 255 16.36 -18.94 -6.07
C ILE A 255 16.21 -20.37 -6.60
N LYS A 256 15.09 -21.03 -6.26
CA LYS A 256 14.88 -22.44 -6.62
C LYS A 256 14.80 -22.70 -8.12
N ALA A 257 14.30 -21.73 -8.89
CA ALA A 257 14.03 -21.93 -10.31
C ALA A 257 15.28 -22.14 -11.16
N ASP A 258 16.40 -21.47 -10.85
CA ASP A 258 17.61 -21.46 -11.66
C ASP A 258 18.91 -21.57 -10.84
N GLY A 259 18.81 -21.66 -9.53
CA GLY A 259 19.97 -21.77 -8.62
C GLY A 259 20.82 -20.51 -8.50
N ARG A 260 20.36 -19.37 -9.05
CA ARG A 260 21.09 -18.11 -8.89
C ARG A 260 21.02 -17.64 -7.44
N THR A 261 22.04 -16.91 -7.04
CA THR A 261 22.12 -16.30 -5.71
C THR A 261 21.75 -14.84 -5.78
N GLU A 262 20.85 -14.41 -4.90
CA GLU A 262 20.50 -13.01 -4.72
C GLU A 262 20.79 -12.54 -3.29
N LYS A 263 21.25 -11.29 -3.17
CA LYS A 263 21.45 -10.67 -1.86
C LYS A 263 20.14 -10.13 -1.34
N GLY A 264 19.76 -10.62 -0.16
CA GLY A 264 18.66 -10.07 0.61
C GLY A 264 19.13 -9.22 1.78
N VAL A 265 18.34 -8.25 2.17
CA VAL A 265 18.57 -7.38 3.33
C VAL A 265 17.35 -7.43 4.25
N PHE A 266 17.59 -7.65 5.55
CA PHE A 266 16.54 -7.72 6.56
C PHE A 266 17.04 -7.21 7.91
N ARG A 267 16.12 -7.02 8.87
CA ARG A 267 16.40 -6.74 10.28
C ARG A 267 15.65 -7.71 11.17
N CYS A 268 16.16 -7.84 12.40
CA CYS A 268 15.48 -8.60 13.42
C CYS A 268 15.33 -7.74 14.68
N LYS A 269 14.22 -7.95 15.40
CA LYS A 269 14.00 -7.36 16.73
C LYS A 269 13.67 -8.45 17.73
N LEU A 270 14.35 -8.45 18.87
CA LEU A 270 14.04 -9.37 19.95
C LEU A 270 12.83 -8.85 20.74
N MET A 271 11.67 -9.49 20.52
CA MET A 271 10.41 -9.08 21.11
C MET A 271 10.14 -9.71 22.48
N GLN A 272 10.69 -10.90 22.72
CA GLN A 272 10.50 -11.62 23.98
C GLN A 272 11.69 -12.53 24.25
N LEU A 273 12.13 -12.57 25.50
CA LEU A 273 13.11 -13.49 26.04
C LEU A 273 12.91 -13.57 27.56
N SER A 274 12.48 -14.72 28.06
CA SER A 274 12.42 -14.98 29.51
C SER A 274 13.78 -15.37 30.06
N ASP A 275 13.95 -15.24 31.39
CA ASP A 275 15.21 -15.55 32.09
C ASP A 275 15.67 -17.01 31.90
N ASP A 276 14.73 -17.93 31.60
CA ASP A 276 14.97 -19.35 31.31
C ASP A 276 14.93 -19.70 29.81
N ALA A 277 14.73 -18.70 28.94
CA ALA A 277 14.54 -18.84 27.49
C ALA A 277 13.34 -19.74 27.06
N GLU A 278 12.41 -20.09 27.96
CA GLU A 278 11.21 -20.83 27.59
C GLU A 278 10.23 -19.98 26.77
N GLU A 279 10.20 -18.66 27.00
CA GLU A 279 9.44 -17.69 26.21
C GLU A 279 10.40 -16.87 25.35
N PHE A 280 10.33 -17.10 24.04
CA PHE A 280 11.20 -16.44 23.07
C PHE A 280 10.44 -16.02 21.82
N LYS A 281 10.72 -14.80 21.35
CA LYS A 281 10.17 -14.26 20.09
C LYS A 281 11.15 -13.31 19.43
N LEU A 282 11.59 -13.67 18.23
CA LEU A 282 12.47 -12.86 17.38
C LEU A 282 11.74 -12.53 16.09
N TYR A 283 11.31 -11.29 15.93
CA TYR A 283 10.70 -10.78 14.70
C TYR A 283 11.76 -10.59 13.62
N ILE A 284 11.44 -10.94 12.39
CA ILE A 284 12.24 -10.77 11.19
C ILE A 284 11.42 -9.93 10.20
N SER A 285 11.93 -8.77 9.80
CA SER A 285 11.29 -7.95 8.77
C SER A 285 11.23 -8.68 7.43
N GLY A 286 10.42 -8.19 6.49
CA GLY A 286 10.50 -8.64 5.10
C GLY A 286 11.94 -8.59 4.58
N ILE A 287 12.32 -9.56 3.75
CA ILE A 287 13.66 -9.66 3.16
C ILE A 287 13.65 -8.95 1.81
N ALA A 288 14.27 -7.78 1.74
CA ALA A 288 14.33 -7.00 0.50
C ALA A 288 15.40 -7.51 -0.45
N GLY A 289 15.08 -7.61 -1.74
CA GLY A 289 16.03 -7.86 -2.82
C GLY A 289 16.72 -6.58 -3.29
N ARG A 290 17.67 -6.74 -4.24
CA ARG A 290 18.39 -5.61 -4.85
C ARG A 290 18.10 -5.44 -6.34
N ILE A 291 17.48 -6.41 -6.99
CA ILE A 291 17.39 -6.51 -8.44
C ILE A 291 15.95 -6.76 -8.87
N GLY A 292 15.58 -6.19 -9.99
CA GLY A 292 14.30 -6.47 -10.65
C GLY A 292 13.20 -5.43 -10.44
N PHE A 293 13.45 -4.41 -9.63
CA PHE A 293 12.49 -3.31 -9.36
C PHE A 293 13.06 -1.91 -9.68
N ILE A 294 14.24 -1.84 -10.32
CA ILE A 294 14.92 -0.58 -10.68
C ILE A 294 15.14 -0.55 -12.19
N ALA A 295 14.75 0.53 -12.82
CA ALA A 295 14.97 0.76 -14.24
C ALA A 295 15.62 2.14 -14.47
N PRO A 296 16.75 2.21 -15.21
CA PRO A 296 17.48 1.06 -15.72
C PRO A 296 18.22 0.31 -14.60
N PRO A 297 18.55 -1.00 -14.76
CA PRO A 297 19.12 -1.81 -13.68
C PRO A 297 20.42 -1.25 -13.07
N GLU A 298 21.25 -0.60 -13.86
CA GLU A 298 22.50 0.05 -13.42
C GLU A 298 22.28 1.21 -12.45
N ALA A 299 21.08 1.77 -12.39
CA ALA A 299 20.74 2.80 -11.40
C ALA A 299 20.76 2.26 -9.96
N ALA A 300 20.73 0.93 -9.78
CA ALA A 300 20.91 0.30 -8.48
C ALA A 300 22.26 0.65 -7.84
N ASP A 301 23.30 0.89 -8.63
CA ASP A 301 24.62 1.28 -8.13
C ASP A 301 24.65 2.69 -7.53
N GLN A 302 23.62 3.49 -7.78
CA GLN A 302 23.45 4.84 -7.20
C GLN A 302 22.86 4.80 -5.78
N ILE A 303 22.33 3.67 -5.33
CA ILE A 303 21.62 3.53 -4.05
C ILE A 303 22.46 2.71 -3.07
N ASP A 304 22.62 3.22 -1.85
CA ASP A 304 23.30 2.51 -0.76
C ASP A 304 22.35 1.54 -0.05
N PHE A 305 22.21 0.33 -0.58
CA PHE A 305 21.38 -0.71 0.02
C PHE A 305 21.91 -1.25 1.37
N SER A 306 23.13 -0.92 1.77
CA SER A 306 23.65 -1.35 3.08
C SER A 306 22.97 -0.63 4.26
N LYS A 307 22.38 0.53 3.99
CA LYS A 307 21.68 1.37 4.98
C LYS A 307 20.19 1.10 5.04
N HIS A 308 19.66 0.39 4.06
CA HIS A 308 18.21 0.34 3.85
C HIS A 308 17.71 -1.05 3.86
N ILE A 309 16.57 -1.14 4.52
CA ILE A 309 15.64 -2.21 4.34
C ILE A 309 14.43 -1.52 3.79
N THR A 310 14.04 -1.99 2.64
CA THR A 310 12.72 -1.67 2.19
C THR A 310 11.76 -2.23 3.21
N ALA A 311 11.09 -1.39 3.91
CA ALA A 311 9.86 -1.78 4.48
C ALA A 311 8.81 -1.11 3.61
N ASN A 312 8.36 -1.78 2.57
CA ASN A 312 7.06 -1.47 2.00
C ASN A 312 5.96 -2.06 2.87
N ASP A 313 6.30 -2.37 4.12
CA ASP A 313 5.41 -2.89 5.14
C ASP A 313 5.82 -2.27 6.47
N ILE A 314 4.87 -1.83 7.25
CA ILE A 314 5.06 -1.34 8.61
C ILE A 314 4.77 -2.43 9.65
N GLY A 315 4.75 -3.71 9.25
CA GLY A 315 4.48 -4.84 10.13
C GLY A 315 3.01 -4.96 10.54
N LEU A 316 2.06 -4.46 9.74
CA LEU A 316 0.64 -4.52 10.08
C LEU A 316 0.18 -5.96 10.31
N VAL A 317 0.61 -6.90 9.45
CA VAL A 317 0.28 -8.32 9.59
C VAL A 317 0.90 -8.91 10.86
N ALA A 318 2.17 -8.64 11.13
CA ALA A 318 2.83 -9.08 12.36
C ALA A 318 2.15 -8.50 13.62
N PHE A 319 1.69 -7.25 13.56
CA PHE A 319 0.94 -6.62 14.63
C PHE A 319 -0.41 -7.32 14.87
N LEU A 320 -1.18 -7.59 13.83
CA LEU A 320 -2.48 -8.27 13.93
C LEU A 320 -2.36 -9.68 14.52
N HIS A 321 -1.22 -10.33 14.30
CA HIS A 321 -0.91 -11.63 14.92
C HIS A 321 -0.28 -11.55 16.32
N GLY A 322 -0.09 -10.35 16.88
CA GLY A 322 0.52 -10.17 18.20
C GLY A 322 2.03 -10.49 18.24
N ILE A 323 2.69 -10.47 17.09
CA ILE A 323 4.14 -10.69 17.00
C ILE A 323 4.90 -9.45 17.43
N ILE A 324 4.45 -8.27 16.99
CA ILE A 324 5.05 -6.98 17.32
C ILE A 324 4.04 -6.07 18.02
N ASP A 325 4.53 -5.05 18.67
CA ASP A 325 3.75 -4.02 19.35
C ASP A 325 3.67 -2.71 18.53
N THR A 326 2.86 -1.77 19.01
CA THR A 326 2.66 -0.47 18.36
C THR A 326 3.94 0.39 18.31
N ASP A 327 4.83 0.28 19.28
CA ASP A 327 6.09 1.02 19.25
C ASP A 327 7.00 0.45 18.14
N THR A 328 7.01 -0.85 17.94
CA THR A 328 7.72 -1.51 16.82
C THR A 328 7.15 -1.10 15.46
N VAL A 329 5.82 -0.96 15.33
CA VAL A 329 5.19 -0.41 14.11
C VAL A 329 5.70 1.02 13.84
N CYS A 330 5.76 1.87 14.86
CA CYS A 330 6.30 3.23 14.72
C CYS A 330 7.77 3.24 14.26
N GLU A 331 8.59 2.33 14.79
CA GLU A 331 9.98 2.17 14.36
C GLU A 331 10.10 1.70 12.89
N LEU A 332 9.21 0.81 12.45
CA LEU A 332 9.16 0.38 11.04
C LEU A 332 8.78 1.55 10.11
N VAL A 333 7.87 2.43 10.54
CA VAL A 333 7.56 3.68 9.81
C VAL A 333 8.80 4.58 9.67
N GLU A 334 9.60 4.72 10.73
CA GLU A 334 10.89 5.47 10.65
C GLU A 334 11.85 4.82 9.63
N PHE A 335 11.93 3.49 9.60
CA PHE A 335 12.78 2.79 8.63
C PHE A 335 12.29 2.98 7.20
N HIS A 336 10.99 2.90 6.97
CA HIS A 336 10.39 3.17 5.66
C HIS A 336 10.71 4.60 5.17
N SER A 337 10.48 5.59 6.01
CA SER A 337 10.78 6.99 5.67
C SER A 337 12.28 7.20 5.42
N ALA A 338 13.15 6.57 6.22
CA ALA A 338 14.59 6.64 6.03
C ALA A 338 15.02 5.99 4.70
N TRP A 339 14.40 4.88 4.31
CA TRP A 339 14.63 4.25 3.01
C TRP A 339 14.23 5.16 1.86
N LEU A 340 13.01 5.70 1.88
CA LEU A 340 12.55 6.65 0.87
C LEU A 340 13.49 7.84 0.74
N TRP A 341 13.82 8.47 1.87
CA TRP A 341 14.73 9.63 1.86
C TRP A 341 16.09 9.31 1.25
N ASN A 342 16.72 8.24 1.70
CA ASN A 342 18.07 7.88 1.24
C ASN A 342 18.09 7.50 -0.25
N THR A 343 17.05 6.84 -0.72
CA THR A 343 16.87 6.52 -2.13
C THR A 343 16.71 7.79 -2.96
N VAL A 344 15.81 8.68 -2.55
CA VAL A 344 15.58 9.96 -3.24
C VAL A 344 16.84 10.84 -3.23
N GLU A 345 17.48 11.01 -2.06
CA GLU A 345 18.70 11.80 -1.94
C GLU A 345 19.81 11.28 -2.85
N SER A 346 20.03 9.97 -2.87
CA SER A 346 21.03 9.32 -3.71
C SER A 346 20.76 9.54 -5.19
N LEU A 347 19.52 9.34 -5.63
CA LEU A 347 19.12 9.49 -7.02
C LEU A 347 19.19 10.94 -7.49
N LEU A 348 18.71 11.91 -6.69
CA LEU A 348 18.76 13.33 -7.05
C LEU A 348 20.20 13.86 -7.10
N LYS A 349 21.09 13.38 -6.21
CA LYS A 349 22.53 13.72 -6.24
C LYS A 349 23.24 13.12 -7.46
N ALA A 350 22.92 11.89 -7.83
CA ALA A 350 23.47 11.24 -9.00
C ALA A 350 22.94 11.80 -10.31
N ASN A 351 21.77 12.42 -10.30
CA ASN A 351 21.09 12.98 -11.48
C ASN A 351 20.74 14.46 -11.27
N PRO A 352 21.71 15.38 -11.13
CA PRO A 352 21.43 16.78 -10.80
C PRO A 352 20.70 17.56 -11.91
N ASP A 353 20.59 16.97 -13.10
CA ASP A 353 19.91 17.47 -14.29
C ASP A 353 18.46 16.95 -14.44
N TRP A 354 17.88 16.38 -13.37
CA TRP A 354 16.49 15.93 -13.41
C TRP A 354 15.51 17.09 -13.70
N ASP A 355 14.44 16.80 -14.43
CA ASP A 355 13.38 17.74 -14.79
C ASP A 355 12.07 17.46 -14.04
N LEU A 356 11.70 16.18 -13.89
CA LEU A 356 10.46 15.71 -13.26
C LEU A 356 10.77 14.69 -12.18
N PHE A 357 10.13 14.87 -11.02
CA PHE A 357 10.21 13.93 -9.90
C PHE A 357 8.83 13.52 -9.43
N TYR A 358 8.61 12.23 -9.20
CA TYR A 358 7.40 11.66 -8.61
C TYR A 358 7.76 10.67 -7.53
N MET A 359 7.10 10.76 -6.37
CA MET A 359 7.22 9.75 -5.33
C MET A 359 5.90 9.54 -4.59
N HIS A 360 5.83 8.41 -3.90
CA HIS A 360 4.71 8.00 -3.07
C HIS A 360 5.22 7.51 -1.72
N SER A 361 4.50 7.83 -0.64
CA SER A 361 4.68 7.33 0.73
C SER A 361 3.36 6.79 1.25
N HIS A 362 3.37 5.61 1.86
CA HIS A 362 2.16 4.85 2.21
C HIS A 362 1.83 4.74 3.72
N PRO A 363 2.71 5.03 4.68
CA PRO A 363 2.50 4.74 6.10
C PRO A 363 1.19 5.28 6.70
N ILE A 364 0.68 6.40 6.21
CA ILE A 364 -0.56 7.00 6.69
C ILE A 364 -1.75 6.09 6.36
N ASP A 365 -1.79 5.53 5.14
CA ASP A 365 -2.86 4.61 4.73
C ASP A 365 -2.83 3.31 5.55
N TRP A 366 -1.66 2.69 5.70
CA TRP A 366 -1.51 1.51 6.56
C TRP A 366 -1.97 1.75 7.99
N PHE A 367 -1.67 2.93 8.55
CA PHE A 367 -2.17 3.29 9.86
C PHE A 367 -3.70 3.33 9.89
N TYR A 368 -4.34 3.93 8.91
CA TYR A 368 -5.79 4.00 8.88
C TYR A 368 -6.44 2.65 8.63
N HIS A 369 -5.82 1.76 7.89
CA HIS A 369 -6.27 0.37 7.80
C HIS A 369 -6.27 -0.36 9.14
N GLY A 370 -5.25 -0.17 9.95
CA GLY A 370 -5.10 -0.86 11.23
C GLY A 370 -5.83 -0.21 12.40
N TRP A 371 -5.85 1.13 12.47
CA TRP A 371 -6.17 1.85 13.72
C TRP A 371 -7.17 3.00 13.58
N LEU A 372 -7.73 3.26 12.39
CA LEU A 372 -8.66 4.39 12.23
C LEU A 372 -9.85 4.30 13.19
N SER A 373 -10.44 3.11 13.36
CA SER A 373 -11.56 2.90 14.28
C SER A 373 -11.18 3.07 15.76
N GLU A 374 -9.91 2.89 16.12
CA GLU A 374 -9.43 3.09 17.48
C GLU A 374 -9.41 4.57 17.87
N LEU A 375 -9.27 5.48 16.91
CA LEU A 375 -9.32 6.93 17.15
C LEU A 375 -10.69 7.40 17.70
N ASP A 376 -11.75 6.64 17.42
CA ASP A 376 -13.10 6.88 17.92
C ASP A 376 -13.49 5.95 19.09
N SER A 377 -12.53 5.19 19.62
CA SER A 377 -12.78 4.27 20.72
C SER A 377 -13.32 4.96 21.96
N LYS A 378 -14.30 4.32 22.60
CA LYS A 378 -14.82 4.76 23.91
C LYS A 378 -13.81 4.51 25.05
N ASP A 379 -12.90 3.55 24.84
CA ASP A 379 -11.80 3.30 25.76
C ASP A 379 -10.73 4.38 25.58
N PRO A 380 -10.45 5.19 26.61
CA PRO A 380 -9.50 6.30 26.51
C PRO A 380 -8.07 5.84 26.32
N GLU A 381 -7.68 4.63 26.77
CA GLU A 381 -6.33 4.11 26.60
C GLU A 381 -6.08 3.68 25.15
N ILE A 382 -7.05 2.96 24.55
CA ILE A 382 -7.01 2.58 23.13
C ILE A 382 -6.94 3.83 22.26
N ARG A 383 -7.83 4.80 22.51
CA ARG A 383 -7.85 6.05 21.73
C ARG A 383 -6.54 6.82 21.87
N ALA A 384 -6.01 6.99 23.08
CA ALA A 384 -4.77 7.73 23.30
C ALA A 384 -3.56 7.05 22.62
N ARG A 385 -3.53 5.71 22.59
CA ARG A 385 -2.51 4.95 21.86
C ARG A 385 -2.60 5.22 20.36
N ALA A 386 -3.78 5.14 19.77
CA ALA A 386 -3.98 5.40 18.34
C ALA A 386 -3.66 6.86 17.98
N GLU A 387 -4.07 7.83 18.80
CA GLU A 387 -3.72 9.25 18.62
C GLU A 387 -2.20 9.49 18.67
N LYS A 388 -1.48 8.82 19.59
CA LYS A 388 -0.02 8.89 19.69
C LYS A 388 0.65 8.34 18.41
N MET A 389 0.19 7.18 17.92
CA MET A 389 0.71 6.57 16.69
C MET A 389 0.46 7.44 15.48
N GLU A 390 -0.77 7.92 15.29
CA GLU A 390 -1.13 8.81 14.19
C GLU A 390 -0.23 10.05 14.19
N ARG A 391 -0.08 10.67 15.34
CA ARG A 391 0.79 11.84 15.52
C ARG A 391 2.22 11.55 15.11
N HIS A 392 2.79 10.43 15.58
CA HIS A 392 4.14 10.01 15.25
C HIS A 392 4.33 9.84 13.72
N ILE A 393 3.40 9.16 13.05
CA ILE A 393 3.46 8.93 11.60
C ILE A 393 3.44 10.25 10.84
N TYR A 394 2.54 11.17 11.19
CA TYR A 394 2.51 12.50 10.58
C TYR A 394 3.79 13.30 10.82
N GLU A 395 4.42 13.17 11.99
CA GLU A 395 5.72 13.80 12.27
C GLU A 395 6.87 13.20 11.46
N VAL A 396 6.83 11.88 11.19
CA VAL A 396 7.79 11.22 10.29
C VAL A 396 7.65 11.77 8.88
N GLU A 397 6.43 11.84 8.37
CA GLU A 397 6.15 12.36 7.02
C GLU A 397 6.43 13.87 6.90
N ASP A 398 6.22 14.63 7.97
CA ASP A 398 6.57 16.05 8.02
C ASP A 398 8.10 16.25 7.88
N ARG A 399 8.90 15.45 8.59
CA ARG A 399 10.37 15.47 8.47
C ARG A 399 10.84 15.09 7.06
N LEU A 400 10.19 14.09 6.44
CA LEU A 400 10.46 13.69 5.06
C LEU A 400 10.15 14.85 4.10
N LEU A 401 8.99 15.51 4.25
CA LEU A 401 8.61 16.67 3.44
C LEU A 401 9.63 17.79 3.56
N GLY A 402 10.12 18.11 4.76
CA GLY A 402 11.13 19.13 4.98
C GLY A 402 12.43 18.85 4.21
N ARG A 403 12.94 17.64 4.29
CA ARG A 403 14.13 17.21 3.54
C ARG A 403 13.92 17.28 2.02
N LEU A 404 12.73 16.94 1.53
CA LEU A 404 12.37 17.06 0.12
C LEU A 404 12.31 18.53 -0.32
N MET A 405 11.73 19.41 0.50
CA MET A 405 11.71 20.85 0.22
C MET A 405 13.13 21.41 0.08
N ASP A 406 14.03 21.01 1.00
CA ASP A 406 15.41 21.48 1.01
C ASP A 406 16.19 21.03 -0.24
N ILE A 407 16.10 19.73 -0.62
CA ILE A 407 16.87 19.21 -1.76
C ILE A 407 16.34 19.70 -3.11
N MET A 408 15.02 19.95 -3.21
CA MET A 408 14.39 20.38 -4.46
C MET A 408 14.49 21.88 -4.70
N GLY A 409 14.57 22.68 -3.63
CA GLY A 409 14.76 24.13 -3.69
C GLY A 409 13.52 24.91 -4.15
N ASP A 410 13.68 26.24 -4.20
CA ASP A 410 12.58 27.19 -4.44
C ASP A 410 12.19 27.38 -5.92
N ASP A 411 13.02 26.93 -6.85
CA ASP A 411 12.76 27.02 -8.30
C ASP A 411 12.02 25.79 -8.86
N THR A 412 11.65 24.86 -7.99
CA THR A 412 10.84 23.68 -8.30
C THR A 412 9.36 23.94 -8.02
N LEU A 413 8.49 23.61 -8.98
CA LEU A 413 7.06 23.52 -8.74
C LEU A 413 6.79 22.21 -8.02
N MET A 414 6.44 22.28 -6.75
CA MET A 414 6.12 21.11 -5.92
C MET A 414 4.62 20.96 -5.74
N CYS A 415 4.12 19.73 -5.89
CA CYS A 415 2.77 19.31 -5.55
C CYS A 415 2.85 18.27 -4.43
N VAL A 416 2.08 18.45 -3.37
CA VAL A 416 1.78 17.44 -2.37
C VAL A 416 0.32 17.06 -2.52
N CYS A 417 0.02 15.76 -2.59
CA CYS A 417 -1.33 15.28 -2.76
C CYS A 417 -1.57 13.96 -2.00
N SER A 418 -2.85 13.66 -1.78
CA SER A 418 -3.30 12.30 -1.45
C SER A 418 -4.28 11.81 -2.51
N ASP A 419 -4.39 10.52 -2.61
CA ASP A 419 -5.24 9.85 -3.60
C ASP A 419 -6.68 9.68 -3.12
N HIS A 420 -6.88 9.39 -1.84
CA HIS A 420 -8.16 9.30 -1.15
C HIS A 420 -8.04 9.68 0.32
N GLY A 421 -9.14 9.65 1.05
CA GLY A 421 -9.20 9.66 2.50
C GLY A 421 -9.65 8.30 3.03
N ALA A 422 -9.93 8.22 4.33
CA ALA A 422 -10.49 7.05 4.98
C ALA A 422 -11.66 7.42 5.89
N THR A 423 -12.55 6.46 6.13
CA THR A 423 -13.63 6.53 7.11
C THR A 423 -13.54 5.35 8.08
N PRO A 424 -13.90 5.51 9.36
CA PRO A 424 -14.00 4.38 10.29
C PRO A 424 -14.91 3.29 9.74
N MET A 425 -14.60 2.03 10.08
CA MET A 425 -15.42 0.90 9.66
C MET A 425 -16.85 1.05 10.15
N GLY A 426 -17.79 1.07 9.19
CA GLY A 426 -19.23 1.04 9.41
C GLY A 426 -19.84 -0.32 9.06
N PRO A 427 -21.17 -0.43 9.02
CA PRO A 427 -21.84 -1.65 8.55
C PRO A 427 -21.44 -1.98 7.12
N ILE A 428 -21.05 -3.22 6.86
CA ILE A 428 -20.52 -3.67 5.58
C ILE A 428 -21.65 -4.19 4.69
N LEU A 429 -21.81 -3.64 3.49
CA LEU A 429 -22.66 -4.23 2.46
C LEU A 429 -21.98 -5.48 1.88
N ASN A 430 -22.58 -6.64 2.12
CA ASN A 430 -22.27 -7.84 1.34
C ASN A 430 -23.12 -7.81 0.05
N THR A 431 -22.53 -7.35 -1.05
CA THR A 431 -23.21 -7.21 -2.35
C THR A 431 -23.67 -8.56 -2.91
N ALA A 432 -22.89 -9.63 -2.71
CA ALA A 432 -23.29 -10.97 -3.14
C ALA A 432 -24.54 -11.45 -2.40
N HIS A 433 -24.69 -11.09 -1.12
CA HIS A 433 -25.89 -11.43 -0.34
C HIS A 433 -27.13 -10.71 -0.87
N ALA A 434 -27.03 -9.41 -1.11
CA ALA A 434 -28.12 -8.62 -1.68
C ALA A 434 -28.59 -9.19 -3.04
N LEU A 435 -27.67 -9.58 -3.88
CA LEU A 435 -27.96 -10.20 -5.19
C LEU A 435 -28.52 -11.62 -5.03
N LYS A 436 -28.08 -12.40 -4.03
CA LYS A 436 -28.60 -13.75 -3.76
C LYS A 436 -30.06 -13.70 -3.31
N GLU A 437 -30.45 -12.77 -2.45
CA GLU A 437 -31.84 -12.58 -2.03
C GLU A 437 -32.75 -12.25 -3.21
N ALA A 438 -32.24 -11.55 -4.23
CA ALA A 438 -32.97 -11.27 -5.47
C ALA A 438 -32.92 -12.42 -6.50
N GLY A 439 -32.28 -13.55 -6.17
CA GLY A 439 -32.14 -14.70 -7.06
C GLY A 439 -31.24 -14.41 -8.28
N LEU A 440 -30.24 -13.55 -8.11
CA LEU A 440 -29.29 -13.13 -9.16
C LEU A 440 -27.91 -13.73 -8.99
N CYS A 441 -27.55 -14.12 -7.76
CA CYS A 441 -26.23 -14.59 -7.40
C CYS A 441 -26.31 -15.89 -6.57
N SER A 442 -25.33 -16.73 -6.72
CA SER A 442 -25.17 -17.97 -5.94
C SER A 442 -23.79 -17.99 -5.30
N TYR A 443 -23.73 -18.32 -4.01
CA TYR A 443 -22.49 -18.49 -3.27
C TYR A 443 -22.66 -19.47 -2.12
N GLU A 444 -21.55 -20.08 -1.71
CA GLU A 444 -21.49 -20.93 -0.53
C GLU A 444 -20.73 -20.19 0.59
N PRO A 445 -21.27 -20.19 1.83
CA PRO A 445 -20.55 -19.64 2.95
C PRO A 445 -19.27 -20.43 3.21
N LYS A 446 -18.17 -19.76 3.41
CA LYS A 446 -16.93 -20.36 3.85
C LYS A 446 -16.80 -20.18 5.36
N LYS A 447 -16.54 -21.27 6.07
CA LYS A 447 -16.23 -21.26 7.49
C LYS A 447 -14.78 -21.68 7.65
N SER A 448 -13.94 -20.80 8.13
CA SER A 448 -12.65 -21.12 8.70
C SER A 448 -12.54 -20.45 10.06
N GLU A 449 -11.91 -21.12 11.01
CA GLU A 449 -11.53 -20.53 12.29
C GLU A 449 -10.29 -19.65 12.15
N ASN A 450 -9.60 -19.76 11.02
CA ASN A 450 -8.42 -18.98 10.70
C ASN A 450 -8.78 -17.89 9.67
N TYR A 451 -8.63 -16.63 10.09
CA TYR A 451 -8.86 -15.46 9.24
C TYR A 451 -8.09 -15.54 7.92
N TRP A 452 -6.84 -15.99 7.95
CA TRP A 452 -5.98 -16.06 6.78
C TRP A 452 -6.42 -17.12 5.76
N ASP A 453 -6.95 -18.26 6.21
CA ASP A 453 -7.53 -19.23 5.28
C ASP A 453 -8.74 -18.66 4.56
N ILE A 454 -9.54 -17.84 5.27
CA ILE A 454 -10.68 -17.13 4.67
C ILE A 454 -10.17 -16.08 3.68
N TYR A 455 -9.19 -15.28 4.08
CA TYR A 455 -8.63 -14.23 3.24
C TYR A 455 -7.98 -14.81 1.97
N GLU A 456 -7.19 -15.88 2.12
CA GLU A 456 -6.52 -16.57 1.01
C GLU A 456 -7.46 -17.12 -0.05
N GLU A 457 -8.60 -17.68 0.37
CA GLU A 457 -9.52 -18.35 -0.55
C GLU A 457 -10.65 -17.43 -1.05
N THR A 458 -10.92 -16.33 -0.36
CA THR A 458 -12.11 -15.50 -0.57
C THR A 458 -11.81 -14.00 -0.68
N GLU A 459 -10.54 -13.58 -0.68
CA GLU A 459 -10.18 -12.16 -0.64
C GLU A 459 -10.86 -11.38 0.50
N GLY A 460 -10.95 -12.01 1.68
CA GLY A 460 -11.63 -11.44 2.83
C GLY A 460 -13.16 -11.56 2.83
N PHE A 461 -13.75 -12.18 1.81
CA PHE A 461 -15.17 -12.51 1.83
C PHE A 461 -15.41 -13.85 2.53
N ASN A 462 -16.37 -13.90 3.43
CA ASN A 462 -16.78 -15.16 4.10
C ASN A 462 -17.62 -16.07 3.19
N TYR A 463 -17.38 -16.07 1.88
CA TYR A 463 -18.10 -16.87 0.92
C TYR A 463 -17.28 -17.14 -0.35
N VAL A 464 -17.61 -18.23 -1.02
CA VAL A 464 -17.09 -18.58 -2.36
C VAL A 464 -18.22 -18.42 -3.37
N LEU A 465 -18.04 -17.55 -4.36
CA LEU A 465 -19.03 -17.27 -5.38
C LEU A 465 -19.08 -18.42 -6.41
N ASP A 466 -20.30 -18.91 -6.71
CA ASP A 466 -20.51 -19.86 -7.79
C ASP A 466 -20.90 -19.10 -9.08
N VAL A 467 -19.88 -18.71 -9.85
CA VAL A 467 -20.07 -17.97 -11.10
C VAL A 467 -20.92 -18.75 -12.10
N SER A 468 -20.84 -20.09 -12.08
CA SER A 468 -21.60 -20.94 -13.01
C SER A 468 -23.11 -20.92 -12.80
N LYS A 469 -23.56 -20.46 -11.63
CA LYS A 469 -24.97 -20.32 -11.25
C LYS A 469 -25.42 -18.88 -11.04
N SER A 470 -24.52 -17.91 -11.21
CA SER A 470 -24.79 -16.49 -10.95
C SER A 470 -25.12 -15.76 -12.25
N LEU A 471 -26.30 -15.15 -12.30
CA LEU A 471 -26.66 -14.23 -13.41
C LEU A 471 -25.91 -12.90 -13.29
N ALA A 472 -25.61 -12.49 -12.05
CA ALA A 472 -24.89 -11.28 -11.69
C ALA A 472 -23.70 -11.63 -10.81
N VAL A 473 -22.53 -11.08 -11.10
CA VAL A 473 -21.28 -11.30 -10.38
C VAL A 473 -20.83 -9.97 -9.82
N PRO A 474 -20.91 -9.77 -8.48
CA PRO A 474 -20.31 -8.61 -7.85
C PRO A 474 -18.80 -8.76 -7.89
N GLN A 475 -18.12 -7.75 -8.35
CA GLN A 475 -16.70 -7.60 -8.15
C GLN A 475 -16.48 -6.69 -6.94
N ARG A 476 -15.30 -6.76 -6.37
CA ARG A 476 -14.95 -5.94 -5.23
C ARG A 476 -15.22 -4.47 -5.58
N TYR A 477 -15.64 -3.70 -4.58
CA TYR A 477 -15.94 -2.28 -4.65
C TYR A 477 -17.31 -1.96 -5.28
N MET A 478 -17.39 -1.25 -6.40
CA MET A 478 -18.63 -0.64 -6.86
C MET A 478 -19.22 -1.24 -8.14
N PHE A 479 -18.81 -2.44 -8.52
CA PHE A 479 -19.21 -3.04 -9.79
C PHE A 479 -20.01 -4.33 -9.64
N VAL A 480 -21.02 -4.47 -10.49
CA VAL A 480 -21.70 -5.74 -10.72
C VAL A 480 -21.72 -6.03 -12.22
N TYR A 481 -21.27 -7.20 -12.58
CA TYR A 481 -21.22 -7.67 -13.96
C TYR A 481 -22.40 -8.60 -14.25
N VAL A 482 -23.03 -8.45 -15.41
CA VAL A 482 -23.96 -9.43 -15.95
C VAL A 482 -23.15 -10.58 -16.53
N ASN A 483 -23.36 -11.80 -16.06
CA ASN A 483 -22.63 -12.99 -16.53
C ASN A 483 -23.10 -13.42 -17.93
N LEU A 484 -22.76 -12.60 -18.92
CA LEU A 484 -23.30 -12.62 -20.28
C LEU A 484 -22.69 -13.74 -21.10
N LYS A 485 -23.54 -14.57 -21.69
CA LYS A 485 -23.16 -15.62 -22.64
C LYS A 485 -22.51 -15.02 -23.90
N GLY A 486 -21.40 -15.62 -24.30
CA GLY A 486 -20.62 -15.14 -25.45
C GLY A 486 -19.65 -14.01 -25.16
N LYS A 487 -19.80 -13.30 -23.99
CA LYS A 487 -18.83 -12.32 -23.52
C LYS A 487 -17.85 -12.96 -22.54
N TYR A 488 -18.38 -13.71 -21.57
CA TYR A 488 -17.56 -14.38 -20.55
C TYR A 488 -17.56 -15.89 -20.72
N PRO A 489 -16.42 -16.58 -20.57
CA PRO A 489 -16.38 -18.04 -20.51
C PRO A 489 -17.29 -18.55 -19.39
N GLY A 490 -18.20 -19.46 -19.72
CA GLY A 490 -19.20 -19.95 -18.77
C GLY A 490 -20.35 -18.99 -18.46
N GLY A 491 -20.46 -17.89 -19.20
CA GLY A 491 -21.59 -16.96 -19.07
C GLY A 491 -22.94 -17.63 -19.34
N ILE A 492 -23.95 -17.30 -18.53
CA ILE A 492 -25.26 -17.98 -18.52
C ILE A 492 -26.45 -17.08 -18.89
N VAL A 493 -26.26 -15.76 -18.94
CA VAL A 493 -27.31 -14.81 -19.32
C VAL A 493 -27.35 -14.70 -20.84
N GLU A 494 -28.48 -15.00 -21.43
CA GLU A 494 -28.65 -14.83 -22.88
C GLU A 494 -28.65 -13.33 -23.27
N PRO A 495 -28.11 -12.96 -24.45
CA PRO A 495 -28.01 -11.55 -24.85
C PRO A 495 -29.34 -10.79 -24.82
N GLU A 496 -30.45 -11.43 -25.16
CA GLU A 496 -31.80 -10.85 -25.12
C GLU A 496 -32.30 -10.54 -23.70
N ASP A 497 -31.79 -11.22 -22.68
CA ASP A 497 -32.12 -10.99 -21.26
C ASP A 497 -31.19 -9.98 -20.58
N TYR A 498 -30.15 -9.48 -21.23
CA TYR A 498 -29.11 -8.62 -20.67
C TYR A 498 -29.70 -7.41 -19.94
N GLU A 499 -30.54 -6.62 -20.61
CA GLU A 499 -31.15 -5.42 -20.02
C GLU A 499 -32.11 -5.73 -18.88
N LYS A 500 -32.82 -6.85 -18.96
CA LYS A 500 -33.71 -7.30 -17.89
C LYS A 500 -32.96 -7.71 -16.65
N VAL A 501 -31.83 -8.45 -16.79
CA VAL A 501 -30.96 -8.84 -15.66
C VAL A 501 -30.31 -7.59 -15.08
N ARG A 502 -29.80 -6.69 -15.91
CA ARG A 502 -29.18 -5.43 -15.47
C ARG A 502 -30.17 -4.55 -14.69
N GLY A 503 -31.42 -4.42 -15.13
CA GLY A 503 -32.47 -3.74 -14.37
C GLY A 503 -32.73 -4.39 -13.01
N ARG A 504 -32.83 -5.73 -12.96
CA ARG A 504 -32.99 -6.47 -11.69
C ARG A 504 -31.81 -6.28 -10.72
N ILE A 505 -30.60 -6.15 -11.23
CA ILE A 505 -29.42 -5.84 -10.39
C ILE A 505 -29.60 -4.47 -9.72
N ILE A 506 -29.97 -3.44 -10.50
CA ILE A 506 -30.20 -2.09 -10.00
C ILE A 506 -31.31 -2.09 -8.93
N ASP A 507 -32.44 -2.73 -9.20
CA ASP A 507 -33.55 -2.85 -8.26
C ASP A 507 -33.14 -3.57 -6.98
N ALA A 508 -32.40 -4.69 -7.10
CA ALA A 508 -31.92 -5.46 -5.97
C ALA A 508 -30.99 -4.65 -5.06
N LEU A 509 -30.07 -3.88 -5.64
CA LEU A 509 -29.15 -3.02 -4.88
C LEU A 509 -29.89 -1.88 -4.18
N LEU A 510 -30.82 -1.20 -4.87
CA LEU A 510 -31.56 -0.06 -4.31
C LEU A 510 -32.61 -0.47 -3.27
N ASP A 511 -33.18 -1.67 -3.37
CA ASP A 511 -34.20 -2.17 -2.45
C ASP A 511 -33.63 -2.93 -1.26
N TYR A 512 -32.37 -3.38 -1.33
CA TYR A 512 -31.75 -4.11 -0.24
C TYR A 512 -31.73 -3.29 1.06
N LYS A 513 -32.05 -3.96 2.15
CA LYS A 513 -31.97 -3.41 3.50
C LYS A 513 -30.92 -4.17 4.29
N HIS A 514 -29.98 -3.43 4.85
CA HIS A 514 -28.95 -4.01 5.69
C HIS A 514 -29.57 -4.70 6.91
N PRO A 515 -29.22 -5.97 7.22
CA PRO A 515 -29.93 -6.76 8.23
C PRO A 515 -29.81 -6.18 9.65
N GLU A 516 -28.69 -5.53 9.98
CA GLU A 516 -28.46 -4.97 11.30
C GLU A 516 -29.09 -3.58 11.48
N THR A 517 -28.99 -2.72 10.45
CA THR A 517 -29.49 -1.35 10.56
C THR A 517 -30.91 -1.16 10.08
N GLY A 518 -31.44 -2.08 9.26
CA GLY A 518 -32.73 -1.98 8.60
C GLY A 518 -32.82 -0.93 7.51
N GLU A 519 -31.73 -0.23 7.23
CA GLU A 519 -31.66 0.85 6.24
C GLU A 519 -31.14 0.37 4.89
N ARG A 520 -31.36 1.17 3.86
CA ARG A 520 -30.84 0.93 2.51
C ARG A 520 -29.44 1.52 2.40
N PRO A 521 -28.38 0.67 2.22
CA PRO A 521 -26.99 1.14 2.19
C PRO A 521 -26.61 1.79 0.84
N VAL A 522 -27.26 1.40 -0.27
CA VAL A 522 -26.93 1.92 -1.59
C VAL A 522 -27.57 3.30 -1.80
N LEU A 523 -26.73 4.30 -2.07
CA LEU A 523 -27.15 5.66 -2.37
C LEU A 523 -27.61 5.76 -3.83
N LEU A 524 -26.87 5.13 -4.73
CA LEU A 524 -27.06 5.21 -6.17
C LEU A 524 -26.64 3.90 -6.82
N ALA A 525 -27.40 3.42 -7.80
CA ALA A 525 -27.01 2.35 -8.71
C ALA A 525 -27.42 2.75 -10.12
N VAL A 526 -26.45 2.77 -11.04
CA VAL A 526 -26.64 3.24 -12.41
C VAL A 526 -26.09 2.22 -13.41
N ARG A 527 -26.55 2.34 -14.63
CA ARG A 527 -25.95 1.61 -15.75
C ARG A 527 -24.53 2.11 -16.03
N LYS A 528 -23.68 1.24 -16.53
CA LYS A 528 -22.32 1.55 -16.92
C LYS A 528 -22.20 2.83 -17.76
N GLU A 529 -23.09 2.98 -18.73
CA GLU A 529 -23.13 4.11 -19.66
C GLU A 529 -23.37 5.44 -18.95
N ASP A 530 -24.16 5.42 -17.88
CA ASP A 530 -24.52 6.61 -17.09
C ASP A 530 -23.44 6.99 -16.07
N ALA A 531 -22.50 6.08 -15.77
CA ALA A 531 -21.42 6.31 -14.81
C ALA A 531 -20.37 7.33 -15.31
N HIS A 532 -20.45 7.78 -16.56
CA HIS A 532 -19.56 8.81 -17.12
C HIS A 532 -19.61 10.14 -16.34
N VAL A 533 -20.72 10.44 -15.67
CA VAL A 533 -20.85 11.64 -14.81
C VAL A 533 -19.90 11.63 -13.62
N PHE A 534 -19.41 10.44 -13.24
CA PHE A 534 -18.41 10.23 -12.19
C PHE A 534 -16.99 9.99 -12.74
N GLY A 535 -16.81 10.10 -14.07
CA GLY A 535 -15.55 9.77 -14.72
C GLY A 535 -15.28 8.27 -14.88
N MET A 536 -16.32 7.42 -14.69
CA MET A 536 -16.27 5.96 -14.77
C MET A 536 -17.07 5.43 -15.97
N GLY A 537 -17.16 4.10 -16.11
CA GLY A 537 -17.93 3.46 -17.18
C GLY A 537 -17.10 3.16 -18.43
N GLY A 538 -15.79 2.99 -18.29
CA GLY A 538 -14.88 2.55 -19.33
C GLY A 538 -14.91 1.04 -19.57
N ALA A 539 -13.88 0.50 -20.18
CA ALA A 539 -13.82 -0.91 -20.58
C ALA A 539 -13.89 -1.87 -19.38
N GLN A 540 -13.29 -1.49 -18.27
CA GLN A 540 -13.16 -2.32 -17.07
C GLN A 540 -14.37 -2.21 -16.11
N ALA A 541 -15.21 -1.19 -16.25
CA ALA A 541 -16.37 -1.02 -15.38
C ALA A 541 -17.38 -2.18 -15.53
N GLY A 542 -17.98 -2.56 -14.41
CA GLY A 542 -19.12 -3.48 -14.38
C GLY A 542 -20.34 -2.93 -15.14
N ASP A 543 -21.26 -3.80 -15.50
CA ASP A 543 -22.48 -3.45 -16.24
C ASP A 543 -23.43 -2.58 -15.42
N VAL A 544 -23.31 -2.65 -14.08
CA VAL A 544 -23.92 -1.75 -13.09
C VAL A 544 -22.84 -1.20 -12.18
N VAL A 545 -22.87 0.12 -11.96
CA VAL A 545 -22.00 0.85 -11.02
C VAL A 545 -22.87 1.35 -9.88
N TYR A 546 -22.44 1.11 -8.63
CA TYR A 546 -23.18 1.58 -7.47
C TYR A 546 -22.31 2.37 -6.50
N VAL A 547 -22.92 3.23 -5.70
CA VAL A 547 -22.27 4.04 -4.67
C VAL A 547 -23.02 3.84 -3.37
N LEU A 548 -22.29 3.65 -2.28
CA LEU A 548 -22.86 3.50 -0.94
C LEU A 548 -23.09 4.86 -0.27
N LYS A 549 -23.96 4.88 0.71
CA LYS A 549 -24.06 5.99 1.65
C LYS A 549 -22.79 6.04 2.53
N PRO A 550 -22.40 7.23 3.02
CA PRO A 550 -21.14 7.43 3.74
C PRO A 550 -20.94 6.57 4.99
N GLU A 551 -22.03 6.20 5.66
CA GLU A 551 -22.04 5.38 6.86
C GLU A 551 -21.84 3.89 6.60
N TYR A 552 -21.93 3.45 5.34
CA TYR A 552 -21.75 2.06 4.93
C TYR A 552 -20.45 1.85 4.21
N MET A 553 -19.85 0.71 4.40
CA MET A 553 -18.58 0.38 3.78
C MET A 553 -18.66 -0.75 2.75
N ALA A 554 -17.92 -0.55 1.71
CA ALA A 554 -16.97 -1.52 1.20
C ALA A 554 -15.58 -0.98 1.55
N GLU A 555 -14.51 -1.74 1.44
CA GLU A 555 -13.15 -1.28 1.73
C GLU A 555 -12.86 0.12 1.15
N HIS A 556 -12.07 0.94 1.83
CA HIS A 556 -11.72 2.33 1.48
C HIS A 556 -12.92 3.29 1.35
N GLY A 557 -14.09 2.88 1.83
CA GLY A 557 -15.24 3.77 1.96
C GLY A 557 -15.78 4.36 0.67
N TYR A 558 -16.64 3.66 -0.02
CA TYR A 558 -17.37 4.13 -1.21
C TYR A 558 -18.53 5.06 -0.91
N GLY A 559 -18.48 5.79 0.20
CA GLY A 559 -19.50 6.76 0.53
C GLY A 559 -19.22 8.12 -0.11
N LEU A 560 -20.25 8.79 -0.59
CA LEU A 560 -20.19 10.23 -0.80
C LEU A 560 -20.07 10.91 0.56
N PRO A 561 -19.18 11.91 0.75
CA PRO A 561 -19.06 12.61 2.02
C PRO A 561 -20.37 13.33 2.35
N THR A 562 -20.85 13.17 3.59
CA THR A 562 -21.84 14.07 4.14
C THR A 562 -21.17 15.36 4.59
N GLY A 563 -21.83 16.49 4.48
CA GLY A 563 -21.25 17.81 4.79
C GLY A 563 -20.70 17.96 6.20
N GLU A 564 -21.13 17.13 7.16
CA GLU A 564 -20.77 17.26 8.57
C GLU A 564 -19.60 16.38 9.01
N SER A 565 -19.41 15.20 8.44
CA SER A 565 -18.38 14.27 8.94
C SER A 565 -16.96 14.57 8.46
N GLY A 566 -16.77 15.40 7.46
CA GLY A 566 -15.47 15.94 7.02
C GLY A 566 -14.32 14.98 6.71
N CYS A 567 -14.50 13.70 7.00
CA CYS A 567 -13.55 12.60 6.83
C CYS A 567 -14.10 11.55 5.86
N GLY A 568 -14.83 11.96 4.82
CA GLY A 568 -15.25 11.05 3.77
C GLY A 568 -14.05 10.67 2.91
N SER A 569 -13.99 9.41 2.50
CA SER A 569 -12.93 8.87 1.64
C SER A 569 -12.76 9.61 0.31
N LEU A 570 -13.77 10.34 -0.14
CA LEU A 570 -13.68 11.20 -1.33
C LEU A 570 -12.82 12.43 -1.15
N LYS A 571 -12.63 12.93 0.08
CA LYS A 571 -11.86 14.16 0.31
C LYS A 571 -10.38 13.84 0.45
N ASN A 572 -9.65 14.24 -0.54
CA ASN A 572 -8.20 14.21 -0.56
C ASN A 572 -7.61 15.62 -0.53
N LEU A 573 -6.31 15.70 -0.44
CA LEU A 573 -5.56 16.92 -0.25
C LEU A 573 -4.76 17.25 -1.50
N LEU A 574 -4.73 18.54 -1.84
CA LEU A 574 -3.80 19.09 -2.83
C LEU A 574 -3.10 20.33 -2.25
N MET A 575 -1.79 20.38 -2.37
CA MET A 575 -0.99 21.56 -2.04
C MET A 575 0.01 21.82 -3.16
N PHE A 576 0.25 23.10 -3.44
CA PHE A 576 1.22 23.52 -4.45
C PHE A 576 2.14 24.58 -3.86
N ARG A 577 3.45 24.46 -4.10
CA ARG A 577 4.49 25.40 -3.71
C ARG A 577 5.46 25.63 -4.89
N GLY A 578 6.02 26.82 -5.02
CA GLY A 578 7.05 27.11 -6.02
C GLY A 578 6.77 28.37 -6.84
N PRO A 579 7.53 28.57 -7.92
CA PRO A 579 7.36 29.74 -8.80
C PRO A 579 5.92 29.86 -9.33
N ASN A 580 5.38 31.08 -9.30
CA ASN A 580 4.00 31.41 -9.74
C ASN A 580 2.87 30.83 -8.89
N ILE A 581 3.15 30.15 -7.79
CA ILE A 581 2.13 29.71 -6.85
C ILE A 581 1.85 30.82 -5.85
N ARG A 582 0.57 31.09 -5.60
CA ARG A 582 0.13 32.09 -4.62
C ARG A 582 0.40 31.59 -3.21
N LYS A 583 1.21 32.35 -2.45
CA LYS A 583 1.60 32.03 -1.07
C LYS A 583 0.45 32.25 -0.09
N GLY A 584 0.32 31.35 0.90
CA GLY A 584 -0.68 31.42 1.98
C GLY A 584 -2.11 31.40 1.47
N TYR A 585 -2.37 30.83 0.31
CA TYR A 585 -3.67 30.87 -0.31
C TYR A 585 -4.43 29.55 -0.06
N ARG A 586 -5.59 29.69 0.59
CA ARG A 586 -6.53 28.57 0.75
C ARG A 586 -7.55 28.63 -0.38
N TYR A 587 -7.57 27.60 -1.22
CA TYR A 587 -8.52 27.48 -2.31
C TYR A 587 -9.78 26.74 -1.82
N THR A 588 -10.95 27.33 -1.98
CA THR A 588 -12.20 26.85 -1.39
C THR A 588 -13.13 26.12 -2.36
N ARG A 589 -12.72 25.97 -3.62
CA ARG A 589 -13.51 25.23 -4.60
C ARG A 589 -12.98 23.82 -4.76
N PRO A 590 -13.86 22.82 -4.91
CA PRO A 590 -13.45 21.45 -5.21
C PRO A 590 -12.55 21.34 -6.44
N ARG A 591 -11.60 20.40 -6.42
CA ARG A 591 -10.74 20.05 -7.54
C ARG A 591 -10.71 18.56 -7.73
N TRP A 592 -10.68 18.12 -8.97
CA TRP A 592 -10.41 16.73 -9.30
C TRP A 592 -8.91 16.45 -9.28
N LEU A 593 -8.51 15.25 -8.89
CA LEU A 593 -7.10 14.84 -8.97
C LEU A 593 -6.57 14.89 -10.40
N ALA A 594 -7.43 14.70 -11.40
CA ALA A 594 -7.09 14.87 -12.80
C ALA A 594 -6.58 16.29 -13.16
N ASP A 595 -6.87 17.31 -12.33
CA ASP A 595 -6.39 18.68 -12.54
C ASP A 595 -4.89 18.83 -12.22
N ILE A 596 -4.24 17.84 -11.58
CA ILE A 596 -2.82 17.92 -11.17
C ILE A 596 -1.91 17.98 -12.40
N VAL A 597 -2.04 17.06 -13.35
CA VAL A 597 -1.13 16.96 -14.52
C VAL A 597 -1.21 18.16 -15.45
N PRO A 598 -2.37 18.76 -15.77
CA PRO A 598 -2.42 19.98 -16.54
C PRO A 598 -1.68 21.16 -15.92
N THR A 599 -1.56 21.20 -14.58
CA THR A 599 -0.89 22.31 -13.86
C THR A 599 0.58 22.49 -14.26
N PRO A 600 1.43 21.48 -14.37
CA PRO A 600 2.79 21.61 -14.90
C PRO A 600 2.87 21.90 -16.40
N LYS A 601 1.84 21.57 -17.17
CA LYS A 601 1.77 21.81 -18.62
C LYS A 601 1.20 23.19 -18.97
N ALA A 602 0.50 23.85 -18.04
CA ALA A 602 -0.14 25.13 -18.32
C ALA A 602 0.91 26.22 -18.53
N GLU A 603 1.15 26.63 -19.76
CA GLU A 603 1.50 28.02 -19.99
C GLU A 603 0.37 28.86 -19.39
N ALA A 604 0.73 29.80 -18.49
CA ALA A 604 -0.25 30.70 -17.92
C ALA A 604 -1.18 31.23 -19.03
N PRO A 605 -2.51 31.18 -18.84
CA PRO A 605 -3.41 31.75 -19.81
C PRO A 605 -2.96 33.19 -20.05
N LYS A 606 -2.72 33.57 -21.30
CA LYS A 606 -2.54 34.96 -21.67
C LYS A 606 -3.73 35.70 -21.10
N ALA A 607 -3.48 36.62 -20.19
CA ALA A 607 -4.49 37.52 -19.70
C ALA A 607 -5.16 38.14 -20.92
N GLU A 608 -6.37 37.72 -21.25
CA GLU A 608 -7.21 38.50 -22.12
C GLU A 608 -7.53 39.79 -21.38
N GLU A 609 -6.95 40.87 -21.85
CA GLU A 609 -7.37 42.20 -21.52
C GLU A 609 -8.87 42.31 -21.83
N LYS A 610 -9.70 42.38 -20.83
CA LYS A 610 -10.95 43.14 -20.81
C LYS A 610 -11.26 43.65 -19.41
#